data_054f73c37ab4877881e805b7067dfb51
#
_entry.id   054f73c37ab4877881e805b7067dfb51
#
_cell.length_a   1.000
_cell.length_b   1.000
_cell.length_c   1.000
_cell.angle_alpha   90.00
_cell.angle_beta   90.00
_cell.angle_gamma   90.00
#
_symmetry.space_group_name_H-M   'P 1'
#
loop_
_entity.id
_entity.type
_entity.pdbx_description
1 polymer ?
#
loop_
_entity_poly.entity_id
_entity_poly.type
_entity_poly.pdbx_seq_one_letter_code
_entity_poly.pdbx_strand_id
1 'polypeptide(L)'
;EPERVVIEYNGMWQVSEFEKMKLPAGWAIEQKITTVDASTFQMYLTNLKPLFVEMVKGAELVLFNRCEDKKPLAGYRRSVKVVSPQAEVIFEDENGEVDNIFEDEVPYDLKAPVIEIPREDYGIWYIDMQEHPERYKGKVVEFVAKVMKPKAFPSKVFYPGRMAMT
;
A
#
# COMPACT_ATOMS: atom_id res chain seq x y z
N GLU A 1 -21.92 -25.12 17.85
CA GLU A 1 -20.65 -24.35 17.69
C GLU A 1 -20.82 -23.39 16.50
N PRO A 2 -20.32 -22.15 16.59
CA PRO A 2 -20.43 -21.22 15.48
C PRO A 2 -19.55 -21.70 14.30
N GLU A 3 -20.07 -21.55 13.09
CA GLU A 3 -19.33 -21.85 11.86
C GLU A 3 -18.40 -20.70 11.45
N ARG A 4 -18.75 -19.47 11.87
CA ARG A 4 -17.98 -18.26 11.60
C ARG A 4 -18.07 -17.30 12.80
N VAL A 5 -16.96 -16.66 13.11
CA VAL A 5 -16.84 -15.60 14.12
C VAL A 5 -16.21 -14.38 13.46
N VAL A 6 -16.81 -13.23 13.69
CA VAL A 6 -16.26 -11.92 13.28
C VAL A 6 -15.72 -11.25 14.52
N ILE A 7 -14.48 -10.78 14.44
CA ILE A 7 -13.79 -10.11 15.53
C ILE A 7 -13.51 -8.67 15.09
N GLU A 8 -14.11 -7.70 15.79
CA GLU A 8 -13.71 -6.31 15.67
C GLU A 8 -12.51 -6.08 16.59
N TYR A 9 -11.36 -5.76 15.96
CA TYR A 9 -10.12 -5.51 16.67
C TYR A 9 -9.83 -4.01 16.71
N ASN A 10 -9.41 -3.51 17.87
CA ASN A 10 -9.15 -2.08 18.05
C ASN A 10 -7.96 -1.63 17.17
N GLY A 11 -8.21 -0.67 16.28
CA GLY A 11 -7.21 -0.15 15.32
C GLY A 11 -6.02 0.60 15.96
N MET A 12 -6.03 0.84 17.26
CA MET A 12 -4.88 1.42 17.99
C MET A 12 -3.99 0.35 18.64
N TRP A 13 -4.38 -0.91 18.57
CA TRP A 13 -3.62 -2.02 19.12
C TRP A 13 -2.74 -2.66 18.04
N GLN A 14 -1.62 -3.23 18.46
CA GLN A 14 -0.71 -3.92 17.58
C GLN A 14 -1.33 -5.23 17.08
N VAL A 15 -1.50 -5.35 15.78
CA VAL A 15 -2.06 -6.56 15.15
C VAL A 15 -1.19 -7.79 15.44
N SER A 16 0.12 -7.60 15.54
CA SER A 16 1.08 -8.66 15.90
C SER A 16 0.79 -9.32 17.26
N GLU A 17 0.13 -8.63 18.19
CA GLU A 17 -0.28 -9.24 19.46
C GLU A 17 -1.47 -10.22 19.26
N PHE A 18 -2.41 -9.87 18.39
CA PHE A 18 -3.50 -10.77 18.01
C PHE A 18 -2.97 -12.00 17.27
N GLU A 19 -2.05 -11.82 16.34
CA GLU A 19 -1.46 -12.92 15.54
C GLU A 19 -0.69 -13.94 16.39
N LYS A 20 -0.19 -13.55 17.56
CA LYS A 20 0.48 -14.46 18.52
C LYS A 20 -0.51 -15.30 19.35
N MET A 21 -1.80 -14.93 19.37
CA MET A 21 -2.78 -15.67 20.16
C MET A 21 -3.00 -17.06 19.60
N LYS A 22 -3.11 -18.04 20.49
CA LYS A 22 -3.48 -19.41 20.11
C LYS A 22 -4.99 -19.47 19.85
N LEU A 23 -5.34 -19.77 18.63
CA LEU A 23 -6.73 -20.03 18.28
C LEU A 23 -7.18 -21.39 18.86
N PRO A 24 -8.48 -21.55 19.14
CA PRO A 24 -9.05 -22.85 19.50
C PRO A 24 -8.75 -23.91 18.42
N ALA A 25 -8.68 -25.16 18.83
CA ALA A 25 -8.40 -26.25 17.88
C ALA A 25 -9.47 -26.30 16.78
N GLY A 26 -8.99 -26.37 15.52
CA GLY A 26 -9.85 -26.38 14.35
C GLY A 26 -10.27 -25.01 13.84
N TRP A 27 -9.83 -23.92 14.47
CA TRP A 27 -10.08 -22.55 14.02
C TRP A 27 -8.93 -22.01 13.19
N ALA A 28 -9.26 -21.22 12.17
CA ALA A 28 -8.30 -20.52 11.34
C ALA A 28 -8.80 -19.08 11.08
N ILE A 29 -7.86 -18.16 10.85
CA ILE A 29 -8.20 -16.83 10.34
C ILE A 29 -8.51 -17.02 8.86
N GLU A 30 -9.75 -16.77 8.48
CA GLU A 30 -10.23 -16.88 7.10
C GLU A 30 -9.91 -15.63 6.30
N GLN A 31 -10.10 -14.47 6.90
CA GLN A 31 -9.92 -13.19 6.22
C GLN A 31 -9.53 -12.09 7.22
N LYS A 32 -8.61 -11.24 6.80
CA LYS A 32 -8.20 -10.03 7.50
C LYS A 32 -8.65 -8.80 6.71
N ILE A 33 -9.57 -8.03 7.29
CA ILE A 33 -10.10 -6.81 6.70
C ILE A 33 -9.61 -5.62 7.54
N THR A 34 -9.08 -4.60 6.90
CA THR A 34 -8.72 -3.34 7.55
C THR A 34 -9.66 -2.24 7.09
N THR A 35 -10.38 -1.61 8.03
CA THR A 35 -11.24 -0.46 7.75
C THR A 35 -10.51 0.83 8.06
N VAL A 36 -10.63 1.82 7.18
CA VAL A 36 -9.92 3.10 7.26
C VAL A 36 -10.89 4.26 7.01
N ASP A 37 -10.88 5.24 7.89
CA ASP A 37 -11.61 6.49 7.69
C ASP A 37 -10.82 7.39 6.72
N ALA A 38 -11.32 7.55 5.49
CA ALA A 38 -10.68 8.34 4.44
C ALA A 38 -10.53 9.82 4.82
N SER A 39 -11.47 10.37 5.59
CA SER A 39 -11.48 11.79 5.96
C SER A 39 -10.29 12.17 6.88
N THR A 40 -9.77 11.22 7.65
CA THR A 40 -8.66 11.42 8.59
C THR A 40 -7.36 10.74 8.14
N PHE A 41 -7.40 9.97 7.07
CA PHE A 41 -6.30 9.09 6.68
C PHE A 41 -4.98 9.81 6.44
N GLN A 42 -4.99 10.99 5.81
CA GLN A 42 -3.76 11.74 5.54
C GLN A 42 -3.05 12.14 6.85
N MET A 43 -3.81 12.56 7.84
CA MET A 43 -3.27 12.90 9.17
C MET A 43 -2.74 11.63 9.86
N TYR A 44 -3.47 10.52 9.74
CA TYR A 44 -3.10 9.24 10.30
C TYR A 44 -1.80 8.71 9.67
N LEU A 45 -1.69 8.76 8.36
CA LEU A 45 -0.50 8.33 7.62
C LEU A 45 0.73 9.17 7.98
N THR A 46 0.56 10.47 8.24
CA THR A 46 1.64 11.37 8.63
C THR A 46 2.15 11.08 10.05
N ASN A 47 1.25 10.84 11.01
CA ASN A 47 1.60 10.77 12.42
C ASN A 47 1.75 9.33 12.94
N LEU A 48 1.06 8.37 12.36
CA LEU A 48 0.96 6.98 12.82
C LEU A 48 1.33 5.96 11.72
N LYS A 49 2.22 6.34 10.82
CA LYS A 49 2.64 5.49 9.68
C LYS A 49 3.04 4.05 10.09
N PRO A 50 3.83 3.83 11.16
CA PRO A 50 4.19 2.46 11.56
C PRO A 50 2.97 1.60 11.91
N LEU A 51 1.97 2.20 12.60
CA LEU A 51 0.74 1.51 12.95
C LEU A 51 -0.08 1.19 11.70
N PHE A 52 -0.21 2.13 10.77
CA PHE A 52 -0.85 1.89 9.48
C PHE A 52 -0.20 0.71 8.73
N VAL A 53 1.13 0.71 8.63
CA VAL A 53 1.87 -0.37 7.96
C VAL A 53 1.56 -1.72 8.61
N GLU A 54 1.53 -1.80 9.93
CA GLU A 54 1.22 -3.03 10.66
C GLU A 54 -0.22 -3.50 10.41
N MET A 55 -1.19 -2.57 10.42
CA MET A 55 -2.60 -2.88 10.19
C MET A 55 -2.88 -3.40 8.77
N VAL A 56 -2.22 -2.81 7.78
CA VAL A 56 -2.42 -3.16 6.37
C VAL A 56 -1.62 -4.39 5.96
N LYS A 57 -0.50 -4.64 6.62
CA LYS A 57 0.34 -5.81 6.33
C LYS A 57 -0.45 -7.12 6.50
N GLY A 58 -0.54 -7.88 5.40
CA GLY A 58 -1.30 -9.13 5.36
C GLY A 58 -2.82 -8.95 5.38
N ALA A 59 -3.34 -7.74 5.23
CA ALA A 59 -4.75 -7.53 4.92
C ALA A 59 -5.05 -8.05 3.52
N GLU A 60 -6.16 -8.74 3.35
CA GLU A 60 -6.67 -9.18 2.05
C GLU A 60 -7.59 -8.12 1.45
N LEU A 61 -8.28 -7.38 2.32
CA LEU A 61 -9.13 -6.26 1.94
C LEU A 61 -8.83 -5.04 2.82
N VAL A 62 -8.69 -3.89 2.19
CA VAL A 62 -8.65 -2.59 2.86
C VAL A 62 -9.83 -1.75 2.38
N LEU A 63 -10.74 -1.47 3.28
CA LEU A 63 -11.96 -0.72 3.02
C LEU A 63 -11.81 0.71 3.54
N PHE A 64 -11.78 1.67 2.65
CA PHE A 64 -11.89 3.08 3.00
C PHE A 64 -13.35 3.50 3.02
N ASN A 65 -13.81 4.04 4.12
CA ASN A 65 -15.14 4.64 4.22
C ASN A 65 -15.05 6.18 4.29
N ARG A 66 -16.21 6.85 4.21
CA ARG A 66 -16.32 8.33 4.23
C ARG A 66 -15.48 9.01 3.15
N CYS A 67 -15.53 8.46 1.94
CA CYS A 67 -14.78 8.94 0.79
C CYS A 67 -15.47 10.10 0.08
N GLU A 68 -15.78 11.18 0.79
CA GLU A 68 -16.45 12.36 0.24
C GLU A 68 -15.56 13.11 -0.76
N ASP A 69 -14.28 13.27 -0.44
CA ASP A 69 -13.29 13.83 -1.36
C ASP A 69 -12.60 12.70 -2.14
N LYS A 70 -12.81 12.68 -3.45
CA LYS A 70 -12.27 11.64 -4.35
C LYS A 70 -10.81 11.91 -4.76
N LYS A 71 -10.34 13.15 -4.64
CA LYS A 71 -8.99 13.53 -5.12
C LYS A 71 -7.85 12.73 -4.50
N PRO A 72 -7.80 12.48 -3.16
CA PRO A 72 -6.69 11.77 -2.57
C PRO A 72 -6.78 10.25 -2.69
N LEU A 73 -7.91 9.69 -3.13
CA LEU A 73 -8.19 8.25 -3.03
C LEU A 73 -7.20 7.38 -3.83
N ALA A 74 -6.80 7.82 -5.01
CA ALA A 74 -5.76 7.13 -5.79
C ALA A 74 -4.42 7.06 -5.02
N GLY A 75 -4.05 8.15 -4.32
CA GLY A 75 -2.89 8.18 -3.44
C GLY A 75 -3.01 7.23 -2.24
N TYR A 76 -4.21 7.12 -1.68
CA TYR A 76 -4.51 6.20 -0.58
C TYR A 76 -4.38 4.75 -1.02
N ARG A 77 -4.93 4.40 -2.18
CA ARG A 77 -4.78 3.07 -2.80
C ARG A 77 -3.30 2.72 -2.98
N ARG A 78 -2.51 3.62 -3.56
CA ARG A 78 -1.07 3.43 -3.73
C ARG A 78 -0.36 3.18 -2.40
N SER A 79 -0.70 3.95 -1.36
CA SER A 79 -0.12 3.76 -0.01
C SER A 79 -0.38 2.37 0.55
N VAL A 80 -1.59 1.82 0.34
CA VAL A 80 -1.92 0.44 0.70
C VAL A 80 -1.11 -0.56 -0.12
N LYS A 81 -1.11 -0.40 -1.46
CA LYS A 81 -0.44 -1.32 -2.39
C LYS A 81 1.07 -1.41 -2.18
N VAL A 82 1.71 -0.34 -1.74
CA VAL A 82 3.14 -0.36 -1.36
C VAL A 82 3.41 -1.28 -0.16
N VAL A 83 2.47 -1.39 0.78
CA VAL A 83 2.59 -2.25 1.98
C VAL A 83 2.10 -3.67 1.70
N SER A 84 0.96 -3.80 1.06
CA SER A 84 0.28 -5.06 0.76
C SER A 84 -0.17 -5.07 -0.72
N PRO A 85 0.71 -5.45 -1.66
CA PRO A 85 0.42 -5.42 -3.10
C PRO A 85 -0.80 -6.26 -3.50
N GLN A 86 -1.07 -7.32 -2.76
CA GLN A 86 -2.17 -8.25 -3.04
C GLN A 86 -3.50 -7.83 -2.42
N ALA A 87 -3.50 -6.86 -1.49
CA ALA A 87 -4.73 -6.43 -0.84
C ALA A 87 -5.69 -5.81 -1.86
N GLU A 88 -6.95 -6.22 -1.83
CA GLU A 88 -8.01 -5.50 -2.50
C GLU A 88 -8.24 -4.17 -1.77
N VAL A 89 -8.53 -3.10 -2.51
CA VAL A 89 -8.78 -1.78 -1.94
C VAL A 89 -10.10 -1.26 -2.47
N ILE A 90 -11.05 -1.09 -1.57
CA ILE A 90 -12.40 -0.60 -1.84
C ILE A 90 -12.58 0.75 -1.16
N PHE A 91 -13.30 1.65 -1.82
CA PHE A 91 -13.67 2.96 -1.29
C PHE A 91 -15.17 3.08 -1.28
N GLU A 92 -15.71 3.60 -0.17
CA GLU A 92 -17.14 3.81 0.01
C GLU A 92 -17.45 5.24 0.46
N ASP A 93 -18.46 5.84 -0.14
CA ASP A 93 -19.10 7.06 0.32
C ASP A 93 -20.51 6.75 0.88
N GLU A 94 -21.32 7.77 1.13
CA GLU A 94 -22.69 7.61 1.63
C GLU A 94 -23.65 6.90 0.64
N ASN A 95 -23.26 6.81 -0.63
CA ASN A 95 -24.05 6.21 -1.71
C ASN A 95 -23.60 4.78 -2.04
N GLY A 96 -22.54 4.30 -1.41
CA GLY A 96 -21.96 2.98 -1.64
C GLY A 96 -20.53 3.03 -2.18
N GLU A 97 -20.17 2.02 -2.98
CA GLU A 97 -18.83 1.92 -3.55
C GLU A 97 -18.53 3.06 -4.53
N VAL A 98 -17.38 3.67 -4.36
CA VAL A 98 -16.90 4.76 -5.23
C VAL A 98 -16.15 4.17 -6.42
N ASP A 99 -16.81 4.22 -7.57
CA ASP A 99 -16.21 3.84 -8.85
C ASP A 99 -15.38 4.97 -9.48
N ASN A 100 -14.56 4.61 -10.46
CA ASN A 100 -13.78 5.54 -11.29
C ASN A 100 -12.84 6.45 -10.47
N ILE A 101 -12.14 5.87 -9.52
CA ILE A 101 -11.02 6.55 -8.89
C ILE A 101 -9.92 6.64 -9.93
N PHE A 102 -9.69 7.87 -10.43
CA PHE A 102 -8.67 8.12 -11.44
C PHE A 102 -7.28 7.82 -10.86
N GLU A 103 -6.65 6.77 -11.36
CA GLU A 103 -5.28 6.37 -11.00
C GLU A 103 -4.20 7.27 -11.61
N ASP A 104 -4.62 8.32 -12.33
CA ASP A 104 -3.79 9.00 -13.33
C ASP A 104 -2.82 10.06 -12.79
N GLU A 105 -2.92 10.47 -11.54
CA GLU A 105 -2.01 11.48 -11.01
C GLU A 105 -0.92 10.86 -10.14
N VAL A 106 0.23 10.64 -10.74
CA VAL A 106 1.47 10.40 -9.99
C VAL A 106 2.05 11.75 -9.53
N PRO A 107 2.77 11.79 -8.38
CA PRO A 107 3.28 13.05 -7.81
C PRO A 107 4.51 13.63 -8.54
N TYR A 108 4.87 13.09 -9.70
CA TYR A 108 6.01 13.51 -10.53
C TYR A 108 5.58 13.67 -11.99
N ASP A 109 6.34 14.47 -12.74
CA ASP A 109 6.00 14.80 -14.12
C ASP A 109 6.37 13.68 -15.10
N LEU A 110 5.37 12.93 -15.56
CA LEU A 110 5.53 11.91 -16.60
C LEU A 110 5.91 12.47 -17.97
N LYS A 111 5.76 13.77 -18.22
CA LYS A 111 6.08 14.38 -19.52
C LYS A 111 7.52 14.93 -19.58
N ALA A 112 8.20 14.96 -18.44
CA ALA A 112 9.58 15.42 -18.38
C ALA A 112 10.50 14.54 -19.24
N PRO A 113 11.57 15.11 -19.84
CA PRO A 113 12.59 14.33 -20.58
C PRO A 113 13.28 13.30 -19.68
N VAL A 114 13.47 13.63 -18.40
CA VAL A 114 13.91 12.74 -17.33
C VAL A 114 12.88 12.81 -16.23
N ILE A 115 12.30 11.68 -15.89
CA ILE A 115 11.32 11.58 -14.80
C ILE A 115 12.10 11.45 -13.49
N GLU A 116 12.18 12.53 -12.73
CA GLU A 116 12.82 12.53 -11.42
C GLU A 116 11.84 11.96 -10.36
N ILE A 117 12.24 10.89 -9.69
CA ILE A 117 11.44 10.25 -8.65
C ILE A 117 11.98 10.69 -7.28
N PRO A 118 11.23 11.53 -6.55
CA PRO A 118 11.57 11.91 -5.18
C PRO A 118 11.72 10.70 -4.27
N ARG A 119 12.46 10.90 -3.19
CA ARG A 119 12.76 9.81 -2.27
C ARG A 119 11.50 9.19 -1.65
N GLU A 120 10.55 9.98 -1.31
CA GLU A 120 9.25 9.64 -0.74
C GLU A 120 8.32 8.93 -1.73
N ASP A 121 8.47 9.22 -3.02
CA ASP A 121 7.57 8.73 -4.07
C ASP A 121 8.08 7.44 -4.75
N TYR A 122 9.23 6.93 -4.34
CA TYR A 122 9.81 5.72 -4.94
C TYR A 122 8.86 4.52 -4.89
N GLY A 123 8.14 4.33 -3.78
CA GLY A 123 7.16 3.26 -3.63
C GLY A 123 5.98 3.42 -4.59
N ILE A 124 5.50 4.66 -4.77
CA ILE A 124 4.44 5.01 -5.71
C ILE A 124 4.89 4.69 -7.13
N TRP A 125 6.07 5.19 -7.51
CA TRP A 125 6.66 4.91 -8.82
C TRP A 125 6.82 3.41 -9.09
N TYR A 126 7.30 2.66 -8.12
CA TYR A 126 7.55 1.23 -8.28
C TYR A 126 6.27 0.46 -8.60
N ILE A 127 5.18 0.77 -7.92
CA ILE A 127 3.87 0.16 -8.15
C ILE A 127 3.29 0.63 -9.49
N ASP A 128 3.26 1.95 -9.75
CA ASP A 128 2.74 2.50 -11.01
C ASP A 128 3.50 1.93 -12.24
N MET A 129 4.81 1.78 -12.14
CA MET A 129 5.63 1.18 -13.21
C MET A 129 5.29 -0.30 -13.46
N GLN A 130 4.87 -1.04 -12.44
CA GLN A 130 4.45 -2.43 -12.60
C GLN A 130 3.03 -2.54 -13.17
N GLU A 131 2.12 -1.67 -12.75
CA GLU A 131 0.72 -1.66 -13.19
C GLU A 131 0.56 -1.00 -14.57
N HIS A 132 1.36 0.03 -14.86
CA HIS A 132 1.31 0.85 -16.09
C HIS A 132 2.69 1.00 -16.76
N PRO A 133 3.34 -0.09 -17.18
CA PRO A 133 4.70 -0.04 -17.77
C PRO A 133 4.76 0.80 -19.04
N GLU A 134 3.66 0.96 -19.75
CA GLU A 134 3.54 1.77 -20.97
C GLU A 134 3.82 3.26 -20.72
N ARG A 135 3.54 3.77 -19.52
CA ARG A 135 3.82 5.18 -19.13
C ARG A 135 5.29 5.51 -19.11
N TYR A 136 6.16 4.50 -18.91
CA TYR A 136 7.61 4.64 -18.76
C TYR A 136 8.40 4.12 -19.95
N LYS A 137 7.75 3.50 -20.92
CA LYS A 137 8.42 2.91 -22.08
C LYS A 137 9.16 3.97 -22.88
N GLY A 138 10.49 3.78 -23.02
CA GLY A 138 11.36 4.69 -23.76
C GLY A 138 11.71 6.00 -23.03
N LYS A 139 11.35 6.12 -21.76
CA LYS A 139 11.68 7.27 -20.92
C LYS A 139 12.89 7.01 -20.04
N VAL A 140 13.56 8.08 -19.65
CA VAL A 140 14.64 8.04 -18.65
C VAL A 140 14.02 8.34 -17.29
N VAL A 141 14.32 7.50 -16.31
CA VAL A 141 13.87 7.67 -14.92
C VAL A 141 15.09 7.81 -14.03
N GLU A 142 15.10 8.86 -13.21
CA GLU A 142 16.17 9.14 -12.25
C GLU A 142 15.64 8.97 -10.81
N PHE A 143 16.33 8.18 -10.02
CA PHE A 143 16.03 8.00 -8.59
C PHE A 143 17.28 7.63 -7.79
N VAL A 144 17.26 7.88 -6.50
CA VAL A 144 18.34 7.48 -5.59
C VAL A 144 18.08 6.07 -5.09
N ALA A 145 19.02 5.16 -5.36
CA ALA A 145 18.94 3.76 -4.96
C ALA A 145 20.15 3.32 -4.13
N LYS A 146 19.97 2.26 -3.36
CA LYS A 146 21.08 1.53 -2.71
C LYS A 146 21.62 0.49 -3.67
N VAL A 147 22.94 0.48 -3.87
CA VAL A 147 23.58 -0.58 -4.65
C VAL A 147 23.52 -1.89 -3.88
N MET A 148 22.90 -2.89 -4.48
CA MET A 148 22.79 -4.23 -3.94
C MET A 148 23.63 -5.19 -4.79
N LYS A 149 24.53 -5.91 -4.10
CA LYS A 149 25.43 -6.87 -4.74
C LYS A 149 25.43 -8.18 -3.94
N PRO A 150 24.43 -9.05 -4.17
CA PRO A 150 24.41 -10.34 -3.53
C PRO A 150 25.64 -11.19 -3.89
N LYS A 151 26.09 -12.00 -2.97
CA LYS A 151 27.28 -12.88 -3.18
C LYS A 151 27.12 -13.84 -4.38
N ALA A 152 25.87 -14.19 -4.72
CA ALA A 152 25.56 -15.09 -5.81
C ALA A 152 25.67 -14.44 -7.21
N PHE A 153 25.83 -13.11 -7.29
CA PHE A 153 25.94 -12.42 -8.59
C PHE A 153 27.39 -12.35 -9.10
N PRO A 154 27.59 -12.34 -10.43
CA PRO A 154 28.89 -12.09 -11.03
C PRO A 154 29.52 -10.79 -10.52
N SER A 155 30.85 -10.74 -10.44
CA SER A 155 31.60 -9.64 -9.82
C SER A 155 31.31 -8.25 -10.38
N LYS A 156 30.83 -8.18 -11.64
CA LYS A 156 30.54 -6.93 -12.36
C LYS A 156 29.04 -6.59 -12.41
N VAL A 157 28.19 -7.38 -11.72
CA VAL A 157 26.72 -7.19 -11.74
C VAL A 157 26.30 -6.65 -10.37
N PHE A 158 25.45 -5.64 -10.40
CA PHE A 158 24.71 -5.12 -9.26
C PHE A 158 23.30 -4.75 -9.71
N TYR A 159 22.40 -4.59 -8.78
CA TYR A 159 21.10 -3.98 -9.06
C TYR A 159 20.81 -2.83 -8.11
N PRO A 160 20.15 -1.78 -8.59
CA PRO A 160 19.65 -0.73 -7.73
C PRO A 160 18.45 -1.25 -6.95
N GLY A 161 18.46 -1.06 -5.65
CA GLY A 161 17.37 -1.47 -4.80
C GLY A 161 17.05 -0.43 -3.75
N ARG A 162 15.81 -0.42 -3.30
CA ARG A 162 15.36 0.45 -2.23
C ARG A 162 14.22 -0.23 -1.51
N MET A 163 14.12 0.01 -0.20
CA MET A 163 12.90 -0.35 0.51
C MET A 163 11.80 0.63 0.09
N ALA A 164 10.67 0.10 -0.33
CA ALA A 164 9.54 0.88 -0.79
C ALA A 164 8.89 1.69 0.35
N MET A 165 9.00 1.17 1.58
CA MET A 165 8.62 1.86 2.80
C MET A 165 9.61 1.59 3.93
N THR A 166 9.99 2.62 4.63
CA THR A 166 10.71 2.59 5.92
C THR A 166 9.97 3.43 6.92
#